data_9c57d9d41349f461f4ef1d5ec97487be
#
_entry.id   9c57d9d41349f461f4ef1d5ec97487be
#
_cell.length_a   1.000
_cell.length_b   1.000
_cell.length_c   1.000
_cell.angle_alpha   90.00
_cell.angle_beta   90.00
_cell.angle_gamma   90.00
#
_symmetry.space_group_name_H-M   'P 1'
#
loop_
_entity.id
_entity.type
_entity.pdbx_description
1 polymer ?
#
loop_
_entity_poly.entity_id
_entity_poly.type
_entity_poly.pdbx_seq_one_letter_code
_entity_poly.pdbx_strand_id
1 'polypeptide(L)'
;TPQTQHSPRGAHAWSHPIKRLTRRFAGRMHLLLSPRYDGQDTDHFRAMSHLANQLGLPLIASASPRMHHGRRRRLADVLSAIRTGKRVDALGRDALANGEQRLRTQPEMQRLFQGYEDALKNTARLAKRITFSLDSLRYEYPSEVAENETAGERLSRLAQEGLRWRYPYGAPDRVKTMLAHELDLISRLKYEPYFLTVRDIVHFARSRDILCQGRGSAANSVVCYCLGVTSVSPEVGTMVFERFVSEARDEPPDIDVDFEHERREEVIQHIYERYGRHRAGLCATVIHYRGKRAIREVGRAMGLSEDTISALSSQLWGFFSTDAVQDERMHEIGLDPEDRRLKQTMQLVHEIIGFPRHLSQHVGGFIITEGRLDELVPIENATMEDRTVICWDKDDIDSLGILKVDVLSLGMLTCIRKAFDLMGRHYGEHFNLANLPQEDPKVYDMLCKADSIGVFQVESRAQMNFLPRMKPRNFYDLVIEVAIIRPGPIQGDMVHPFIRRRNGEEKVSFPSDALGEVLGKTLGVPLFQEQAMQ
;
A
#
# COMPACT_ATOMS: atom_id res chain seq x y z
N THR A 1 27.02 6.48 -15.00
CA THR A 1 28.12 7.09 -15.81
C THR A 1 29.12 7.72 -14.87
N PRO A 2 30.41 7.34 -14.88
CA PRO A 2 31.42 8.00 -14.07
C PRO A 2 31.48 9.48 -14.46
N GLN A 3 31.44 10.37 -13.47
CA GLN A 3 31.76 11.77 -13.66
C GLN A 3 33.25 11.83 -13.98
N THR A 4 33.62 12.03 -15.24
CA THR A 4 35.02 12.23 -15.61
C THR A 4 35.45 13.59 -15.08
N GLN A 5 36.26 13.60 -14.03
CA GLN A 5 37.08 14.74 -13.68
C GLN A 5 37.94 15.10 -14.88
N HIS A 6 38.10 16.36 -15.17
CA HIS A 6 38.86 16.92 -16.29
C HIS A 6 40.34 16.52 -16.19
N SER A 7 40.68 15.39 -16.78
CA SER A 7 42.08 15.00 -16.99
C SER A 7 42.13 13.99 -18.14
N PRO A 8 43.07 14.15 -19.10
CA PRO A 8 43.32 13.15 -20.14
C PRO A 8 43.72 11.77 -19.59
N ARG A 9 44.16 11.69 -18.33
CA ARG A 9 44.45 10.42 -17.61
C ARG A 9 43.19 9.61 -17.29
N GLY A 10 42.01 10.21 -17.22
CA GLY A 10 40.74 9.52 -16.90
C GLY A 10 40.25 8.58 -17.99
N ALA A 11 40.46 8.87 -19.27
CA ALA A 11 40.00 8.03 -20.37
C ALA A 11 40.72 6.67 -20.41
N HIS A 12 42.01 6.60 -20.09
CA HIS A 12 42.75 5.35 -20.04
C HIS A 12 42.37 4.44 -18.85
N ALA A 13 42.00 5.02 -17.72
CA ALA A 13 41.58 4.25 -16.52
C ALA A 13 40.29 3.46 -16.74
N TRP A 14 39.37 3.93 -17.60
CA TRP A 14 38.09 3.29 -17.86
C TRP A 14 38.11 2.31 -19.04
N SER A 15 39.11 2.38 -19.92
CA SER A 15 39.18 1.51 -21.11
C SER A 15 39.28 0.04 -20.74
N HIS A 16 40.00 -0.32 -19.69
CA HIS A 16 40.25 -1.70 -19.28
C HIS A 16 38.99 -2.38 -18.68
N PRO A 17 38.28 -1.78 -17.70
CA PRO A 17 37.00 -2.31 -17.23
C PRO A 17 35.93 -2.42 -18.32
N ILE A 18 35.81 -1.42 -19.19
CA ILE A 18 34.83 -1.42 -20.28
C ILE A 18 35.14 -2.54 -21.28
N LYS A 19 36.40 -2.77 -21.67
CA LYS A 19 36.80 -3.90 -22.53
C LYS A 19 36.40 -5.25 -21.95
N ARG A 20 36.53 -5.44 -20.63
CA ARG A 20 36.10 -6.66 -19.96
C ARG A 20 34.58 -6.85 -20.04
N LEU A 21 33.82 -5.77 -19.81
CA LEU A 21 32.36 -5.80 -19.95
C LEU A 21 31.93 -6.04 -21.39
N THR A 22 32.60 -5.41 -22.36
CA THR A 22 32.30 -5.61 -23.80
C THR A 22 32.45 -7.07 -24.22
N ARG A 23 33.48 -7.76 -23.71
CA ARG A 23 33.69 -9.19 -23.97
C ARG A 23 32.58 -10.04 -23.34
N ARG A 24 32.20 -9.72 -22.08
CA ARG A 24 31.16 -10.47 -21.35
C ARG A 24 29.75 -10.26 -21.94
N PHE A 25 29.47 -9.07 -22.45
CA PHE A 25 28.17 -8.68 -23.00
C PHE A 25 28.26 -8.38 -24.50
N ALA A 26 28.97 -9.19 -25.25
CA ALA A 26 29.18 -9.01 -26.69
C ALA A 26 27.84 -8.80 -27.42
N GLY A 27 27.75 -7.77 -28.27
CA GLY A 27 26.54 -7.41 -29.04
C GLY A 27 25.39 -6.80 -28.22
N ARG A 28 25.55 -6.65 -26.90
CA ARG A 28 24.51 -6.08 -25.99
C ARG A 28 24.90 -4.74 -25.38
N MET A 29 26.11 -4.26 -25.62
CA MET A 29 26.59 -2.99 -25.08
C MET A 29 26.52 -1.88 -26.13
N HIS A 30 26.16 -0.70 -25.65
CA HIS A 30 26.15 0.55 -26.42
C HIS A 30 26.79 1.66 -25.58
N LEU A 31 27.42 2.63 -26.21
CA LEU A 31 27.84 3.84 -25.54
C LEU A 31 26.80 4.93 -25.70
N LEU A 32 26.37 5.54 -24.58
CA LEU A 32 25.39 6.60 -24.59
C LEU A 32 26.06 7.93 -24.87
N LEU A 33 25.68 8.55 -25.97
CA LEU A 33 26.01 9.94 -26.30
C LEU A 33 24.91 10.83 -25.71
N SER A 34 25.28 11.64 -24.73
CA SER A 34 24.35 12.53 -24.04
C SER A 34 25.00 13.88 -23.76
N PRO A 35 24.36 14.99 -24.12
CA PRO A 35 24.89 16.32 -23.84
C PRO A 35 24.89 16.61 -22.34
N ARG A 36 25.86 17.39 -21.89
CA ARG A 36 25.99 17.92 -20.54
C ARG A 36 25.40 19.30 -20.40
N TYR A 37 25.26 20.00 -21.53
CA TYR A 37 24.80 21.40 -21.63
C TYR A 37 25.66 22.38 -20.82
N ASP A 38 26.97 22.09 -20.72
CA ASP A 38 27.96 22.88 -20.00
C ASP A 38 28.87 23.72 -20.95
N GLY A 39 28.55 23.73 -22.24
CA GLY A 39 29.31 24.43 -23.28
C GLY A 39 30.46 23.59 -23.86
N GLN A 40 30.69 22.37 -23.38
CA GLN A 40 31.77 21.49 -23.87
C GLN A 40 31.24 20.23 -24.59
N ASP A 41 29.98 20.25 -25.02
CA ASP A 41 29.31 19.10 -25.63
C ASP A 41 30.00 18.63 -26.92
N THR A 42 30.52 19.53 -27.73
CA THR A 42 31.25 19.18 -28.97
C THR A 42 32.48 18.32 -28.68
N ASP A 43 33.29 18.72 -27.71
CA ASP A 43 34.48 17.96 -27.35
C ASP A 43 34.14 16.64 -26.62
N HIS A 44 33.08 16.66 -25.80
CA HIS A 44 32.55 15.48 -25.18
C HIS A 44 32.05 14.46 -26.22
N PHE A 45 31.29 14.90 -27.22
CA PHE A 45 30.78 14.03 -28.28
C PHE A 45 31.91 13.44 -29.12
N ARG A 46 32.92 14.24 -29.45
CA ARG A 46 34.11 13.79 -30.18
C ARG A 46 34.89 12.72 -29.36
N ALA A 47 35.10 12.96 -28.07
CA ALA A 47 35.78 12.02 -27.18
C ALA A 47 34.97 10.69 -27.04
N MET A 48 33.65 10.77 -26.90
CA MET A 48 32.80 9.58 -26.82
C MET A 48 32.77 8.79 -28.11
N SER A 49 32.76 9.48 -29.26
CA SER A 49 32.83 8.83 -30.58
C SER A 49 34.18 8.11 -30.79
N HIS A 50 35.26 8.75 -30.42
CA HIS A 50 36.60 8.10 -30.46
C HIS A 50 36.65 6.85 -29.57
N LEU A 51 36.12 6.93 -28.35
CA LEU A 51 36.07 5.79 -27.43
C LEU A 51 35.21 4.67 -27.99
N ALA A 52 34.05 5.00 -28.59
CA ALA A 52 33.14 4.04 -29.24
C ALA A 52 33.86 3.26 -30.34
N ASN A 53 34.60 3.97 -31.21
CA ASN A 53 35.39 3.37 -32.29
C ASN A 53 36.53 2.47 -31.73
N GLN A 54 37.26 2.91 -30.70
CA GLN A 54 38.29 2.10 -30.07
C GLN A 54 37.80 0.80 -29.43
N LEU A 55 36.54 0.81 -28.94
CA LEU A 55 35.92 -0.34 -28.27
C LEU A 55 35.06 -1.19 -29.21
N GLY A 56 34.84 -0.75 -30.47
CA GLY A 56 33.95 -1.40 -31.40
C GLY A 56 32.49 -1.39 -30.92
N LEU A 57 32.07 -0.35 -30.16
CA LEU A 57 30.72 -0.24 -29.61
C LEU A 57 29.87 0.75 -30.41
N PRO A 58 28.61 0.45 -30.71
CA PRO A 58 27.69 1.39 -31.31
C PRO A 58 27.36 2.53 -30.33
N LEU A 59 27.28 3.77 -30.85
CA LEU A 59 26.72 4.91 -30.14
C LEU A 59 25.20 4.88 -30.17
N ILE A 60 24.56 5.23 -29.06
CA ILE A 60 23.15 5.58 -28.97
C ILE A 60 23.01 7.00 -28.40
N ALA A 61 21.95 7.71 -28.77
CA ALA A 61 21.73 9.11 -28.41
C ALA A 61 20.57 9.28 -27.42
N SER A 62 20.76 10.13 -26.42
CA SER A 62 19.68 10.55 -25.52
C SER A 62 19.92 11.98 -25.06
N ALA A 63 18.86 12.79 -24.98
CA ALA A 63 18.92 14.12 -24.36
C ALA A 63 19.05 14.05 -22.82
N SER A 64 18.99 12.86 -22.21
CA SER A 64 19.00 12.63 -20.76
C SER A 64 18.07 13.57 -19.99
N PRO A 65 16.77 13.63 -20.31
CA PRO A 65 15.85 14.60 -19.73
C PRO A 65 15.67 14.36 -18.23
N ARG A 66 15.71 15.44 -17.45
CA ARG A 66 15.38 15.46 -16.03
C ARG A 66 14.06 16.17 -15.75
N MET A 67 13.52 16.84 -16.73
CA MET A 67 12.27 17.58 -16.66
C MET A 67 11.55 17.53 -18.02
N HIS A 68 10.24 17.70 -18.03
CA HIS A 68 9.48 17.72 -19.27
C HIS A 68 9.62 19.08 -20.01
N HIS A 69 9.86 20.17 -19.28
CA HIS A 69 10.00 21.51 -19.83
C HIS A 69 11.05 22.33 -19.06
N GLY A 70 11.84 23.17 -19.73
CA GLY A 70 12.92 23.96 -19.13
C GLY A 70 12.51 24.88 -17.97
N ARG A 71 11.25 25.35 -17.95
CA ARG A 71 10.70 26.15 -16.84
C ARG A 71 10.71 25.40 -15.51
N ARG A 72 10.70 24.05 -15.52
CA ARG A 72 10.76 23.20 -14.31
C ARG A 72 12.15 23.12 -13.67
N ARG A 73 13.14 23.79 -14.25
CA ARG A 73 14.48 23.86 -13.65
C ARG A 73 14.45 24.35 -12.19
N ARG A 74 13.61 25.37 -11.88
CA ARG A 74 13.49 25.88 -10.51
C ARG A 74 13.11 24.77 -9.51
N LEU A 75 12.13 23.94 -9.86
CA LEU A 75 11.74 22.80 -9.05
C LEU A 75 12.85 21.74 -8.99
N ALA A 76 13.55 21.47 -10.08
CA ALA A 76 14.67 20.53 -10.12
C ALA A 76 15.84 20.98 -9.21
N ASP A 77 16.14 22.29 -9.15
CA ASP A 77 17.13 22.85 -8.24
C ASP A 77 16.69 22.72 -6.77
N VAL A 78 15.39 22.96 -6.47
CA VAL A 78 14.83 22.72 -5.12
C VAL A 78 14.91 21.25 -4.73
N LEU A 79 14.57 20.32 -5.62
CA LEU A 79 14.72 18.88 -5.36
C LEU A 79 16.18 18.50 -5.14
N SER A 80 17.13 19.13 -5.86
CA SER A 80 18.56 18.93 -5.63
C SER A 80 19.00 19.47 -4.26
N ALA A 81 18.47 20.63 -3.86
CA ALA A 81 18.71 21.24 -2.55
C ALA A 81 18.19 20.34 -1.41
N ILE A 82 16.97 19.84 -1.52
CA ILE A 82 16.37 18.89 -0.56
C ILE A 82 17.24 17.63 -0.45
N ARG A 83 17.63 17.04 -1.58
CA ARG A 83 18.44 15.82 -1.63
C ARG A 83 19.82 15.98 -1.00
N THR A 84 20.43 17.15 -1.16
CA THR A 84 21.78 17.43 -0.64
C THR A 84 21.80 18.08 0.73
N GLY A 85 20.64 18.41 1.30
CA GLY A 85 20.51 19.13 2.56
C GLY A 85 21.05 20.57 2.50
N LYS A 86 21.08 21.19 1.31
CA LYS A 86 21.58 22.54 1.08
C LYS A 86 20.46 23.51 0.79
N ARG A 87 20.74 24.81 0.87
CA ARG A 87 19.86 25.83 0.32
C ARG A 87 20.11 25.96 -1.19
N VAL A 88 19.10 26.43 -1.94
CA VAL A 88 19.20 26.60 -3.40
C VAL A 88 20.35 27.56 -3.78
N ASP A 89 20.57 28.64 -3.01
CA ASP A 89 21.66 29.60 -3.22
C ASP A 89 23.06 29.02 -2.90
N ALA A 90 23.12 27.89 -2.20
CA ALA A 90 24.34 27.19 -1.81
C ALA A 90 24.61 25.90 -2.59
N LEU A 91 23.83 25.59 -3.63
CA LEU A 91 23.97 24.38 -4.44
C LEU A 91 25.31 24.31 -5.19
N GLY A 92 25.80 25.46 -5.67
CA GLY A 92 27.02 25.50 -6.45
C GLY A 92 26.97 24.55 -7.65
N ARG A 93 27.89 23.56 -7.68
CA ARG A 93 27.98 22.55 -8.77
C ARG A 93 26.89 21.47 -8.72
N ASP A 94 26.11 21.38 -7.65
CA ASP A 94 24.98 20.46 -7.55
C ASP A 94 23.74 20.99 -8.28
N ALA A 95 23.71 22.29 -8.61
CA ALA A 95 22.68 22.87 -9.45
C ALA A 95 22.82 22.41 -10.91
N LEU A 96 21.70 22.32 -11.63
CA LEU A 96 21.76 22.09 -13.07
C LEU A 96 22.39 23.31 -13.78
N ALA A 97 23.20 23.07 -14.80
CA ALA A 97 23.83 24.15 -15.57
C ALA A 97 22.78 25.09 -16.16
N ASN A 98 21.69 24.53 -16.68
CA ASN A 98 20.57 25.28 -17.28
C ASN A 98 19.30 24.41 -17.33
N GLY A 99 18.25 24.86 -18.02
CA GLY A 99 16.99 24.13 -18.20
C GLY A 99 16.96 23.21 -19.43
N GLU A 100 18.09 22.87 -20.02
CA GLU A 100 18.15 22.16 -21.30
C GLU A 100 18.03 20.64 -21.17
N GLN A 101 18.21 20.07 -19.96
CA GLN A 101 17.94 18.64 -19.69
C GLN A 101 16.43 18.38 -19.63
N ARG A 102 15.76 18.55 -20.76
CA ARG A 102 14.31 18.43 -20.92
C ARG A 102 13.94 17.49 -22.05
N LEU A 103 12.68 17.09 -22.09
CA LEU A 103 12.12 16.36 -23.24
C LEU A 103 12.24 17.22 -24.51
N ARG A 104 12.51 16.57 -25.61
CA ARG A 104 12.74 17.23 -26.91
C ARG A 104 11.91 16.57 -27.99
N THR A 105 11.49 17.39 -28.95
CA THR A 105 10.84 16.92 -30.16
C THR A 105 11.86 16.24 -31.09
N GLN A 106 11.38 15.47 -32.06
CA GLN A 106 12.26 14.81 -33.04
C GLN A 106 13.15 15.80 -33.80
N PRO A 107 12.64 16.97 -34.32
CA PRO A 107 13.51 17.94 -34.97
C PRO A 107 14.57 18.54 -34.04
N GLU A 108 14.26 18.74 -32.76
CA GLU A 108 15.25 19.21 -31.77
C GLU A 108 16.33 18.16 -31.54
N MET A 109 15.95 16.87 -31.45
CA MET A 109 16.92 15.77 -31.33
C MET A 109 17.82 15.67 -32.55
N GLN A 110 17.30 15.83 -33.76
CA GLN A 110 18.09 15.84 -35.00
C GLN A 110 19.12 16.98 -35.00
N ARG A 111 18.73 18.20 -34.60
CA ARG A 111 19.65 19.32 -34.46
C ARG A 111 20.71 19.10 -33.39
N LEU A 112 20.33 18.57 -32.22
CA LEU A 112 21.22 18.33 -31.10
C LEU A 112 22.33 17.32 -31.43
N PHE A 113 22.02 16.32 -32.24
CA PHE A 113 22.93 15.23 -32.64
C PHE A 113 23.35 15.35 -34.12
N GLN A 114 23.37 16.57 -34.65
CA GLN A 114 23.90 16.82 -36.01
C GLN A 114 25.34 16.35 -36.12
N GLY A 115 25.66 15.54 -37.16
CA GLY A 115 26.93 14.87 -37.32
C GLY A 115 27.08 13.55 -36.56
N TYR A 116 26.03 13.16 -35.80
CA TYR A 116 25.95 11.88 -35.05
C TYR A 116 24.61 11.18 -35.33
N GLU A 117 24.06 11.31 -36.54
CA GLU A 117 22.76 10.79 -36.94
C GLU A 117 22.65 9.26 -36.75
N ASP A 118 23.77 8.55 -36.88
CA ASP A 118 23.80 7.10 -36.67
C ASP A 118 23.55 6.72 -35.20
N ALA A 119 23.89 7.58 -34.25
CA ALA A 119 23.54 7.36 -32.85
C ALA A 119 22.02 7.43 -32.64
N LEU A 120 21.32 8.36 -33.29
CA LEU A 120 19.84 8.41 -33.26
C LEU A 120 19.21 7.18 -33.92
N LYS A 121 19.73 6.75 -35.10
CA LYS A 121 19.25 5.53 -35.78
C LYS A 121 19.45 4.29 -34.89
N ASN A 122 20.59 4.21 -34.22
CA ASN A 122 20.90 3.09 -33.30
C ASN A 122 19.95 3.10 -32.08
N THR A 123 19.60 4.27 -31.55
CA THR A 123 18.60 4.40 -30.49
C THR A 123 17.25 3.81 -30.95
N ALA A 124 16.79 4.20 -32.15
CA ALA A 124 15.55 3.67 -32.71
C ALA A 124 15.62 2.16 -32.98
N ARG A 125 16.76 1.64 -33.47
CA ARG A 125 16.98 0.20 -33.65
C ARG A 125 16.97 -0.55 -32.31
N LEU A 126 17.60 0.01 -31.28
CA LEU A 126 17.58 -0.57 -29.94
C LEU A 126 16.16 -0.61 -29.39
N ALA A 127 15.41 0.48 -29.49
CA ALA A 127 14.03 0.54 -29.04
C ALA A 127 13.13 -0.53 -29.70
N LYS A 128 13.30 -0.75 -31.02
CA LYS A 128 12.57 -1.79 -31.76
C LYS A 128 12.94 -3.22 -31.34
N ARG A 129 14.11 -3.44 -30.76
CA ARG A 129 14.54 -4.76 -30.25
C ARG A 129 14.02 -5.07 -28.87
N ILE A 130 13.56 -4.07 -28.14
CA ILE A 130 12.99 -4.24 -26.80
C ILE A 130 11.53 -4.65 -26.98
N THR A 131 11.24 -5.91 -26.68
CA THR A 131 9.90 -6.51 -26.80
C THR A 131 9.29 -6.83 -25.45
N PHE A 132 10.00 -6.54 -24.36
CA PHE A 132 9.50 -6.76 -23.02
C PHE A 132 8.31 -5.84 -22.72
N SER A 133 7.24 -6.42 -22.19
CA SER A 133 6.09 -5.73 -21.61
C SER A 133 5.83 -6.29 -20.21
N LEU A 134 5.31 -5.47 -19.31
CA LEU A 134 4.86 -5.94 -18.00
C LEU A 134 3.76 -7.01 -18.12
N ASP A 135 2.94 -6.96 -19.18
CA ASP A 135 1.93 -7.99 -19.49
C ASP A 135 2.53 -9.37 -19.76
N SER A 136 3.83 -9.45 -20.04
CA SER A 136 4.55 -10.72 -20.24
C SER A 136 5.00 -11.38 -18.94
N LEU A 137 4.93 -10.67 -17.83
CA LEU A 137 5.25 -11.23 -16.52
C LEU A 137 4.25 -12.32 -16.16
N ARG A 138 4.73 -13.36 -15.52
CA ARG A 138 3.91 -14.45 -15.00
C ARG A 138 4.14 -14.53 -13.51
N TYR A 139 3.08 -14.27 -12.78
CA TYR A 139 3.05 -14.44 -11.34
C TYR A 139 2.45 -15.82 -11.03
N GLU A 140 3.16 -16.59 -10.23
CA GLU A 140 2.70 -17.88 -9.73
C GLU A 140 2.76 -17.85 -8.21
N TYR A 141 1.63 -18.15 -7.60
CA TYR A 141 1.52 -18.24 -6.15
C TYR A 141 2.13 -19.56 -5.65
N PRO A 142 2.76 -19.59 -4.45
CA PRO A 142 3.37 -20.81 -3.93
C PRO A 142 2.38 -21.96 -3.84
N SER A 143 2.81 -23.13 -4.29
CA SER A 143 2.03 -24.35 -4.13
C SER A 143 2.31 -24.97 -2.77
N GLU A 144 1.32 -24.93 -1.89
CA GLU A 144 1.38 -25.47 -0.51
C GLU A 144 0.86 -26.92 -0.44
N VAL A 145 1.24 -27.76 -1.42
CA VAL A 145 0.73 -29.13 -1.53
C VAL A 145 1.83 -30.17 -1.31
N ALA A 146 1.44 -31.34 -0.79
CA ALA A 146 2.28 -32.53 -0.75
C ALA A 146 2.28 -33.21 -2.14
N GLU A 147 3.27 -34.07 -2.42
CA GLU A 147 3.48 -34.70 -3.72
C GLU A 147 2.26 -35.47 -4.29
N ASN A 148 1.29 -35.84 -3.48
CA ASN A 148 0.14 -36.68 -3.87
C ASN A 148 -1.23 -36.00 -3.67
N GLU A 149 -1.30 -34.70 -3.51
CA GLU A 149 -2.56 -33.96 -3.25
C GLU A 149 -2.58 -32.68 -4.10
N THR A 150 -3.69 -32.36 -4.72
CA THR A 150 -3.88 -31.06 -5.40
C THR A 150 -4.23 -29.96 -4.38
N ALA A 151 -4.02 -28.70 -4.76
CA ALA A 151 -4.37 -27.58 -3.89
C ALA A 151 -5.88 -27.54 -3.54
N GLY A 152 -6.74 -27.91 -4.50
CA GLY A 152 -8.18 -28.01 -4.29
C GLY A 152 -8.57 -29.11 -3.32
N GLU A 153 -7.99 -30.30 -3.45
CA GLU A 153 -8.22 -31.42 -2.53
C GLU A 153 -7.77 -31.07 -1.12
N ARG A 154 -6.57 -30.47 -0.98
CA ARG A 154 -6.04 -30.05 0.32
C ARG A 154 -6.91 -28.99 0.97
N LEU A 155 -7.30 -27.94 0.22
CA LEU A 155 -8.16 -26.90 0.73
C LEU A 155 -9.50 -27.46 1.19
N SER A 156 -10.14 -28.27 0.37
CA SER A 156 -11.41 -28.93 0.69
C SER A 156 -11.31 -29.79 1.94
N ARG A 157 -10.28 -30.63 2.03
CA ARG A 157 -10.03 -31.48 3.21
C ARG A 157 -9.85 -30.64 4.48
N LEU A 158 -8.98 -29.63 4.44
CA LEU A 158 -8.72 -28.76 5.60
C LEU A 158 -9.95 -27.96 6.01
N ALA A 159 -10.75 -27.49 5.06
CA ALA A 159 -12.00 -26.79 5.32
C ALA A 159 -13.04 -27.72 5.98
N GLN A 160 -13.14 -28.99 5.53
CA GLN A 160 -14.03 -29.99 6.15
C GLN A 160 -13.56 -30.41 7.55
N GLU A 161 -12.25 -30.54 7.76
CA GLU A 161 -11.68 -30.77 9.09
C GLU A 161 -11.99 -29.59 10.03
N GLY A 162 -11.82 -28.37 9.54
CA GLY A 162 -12.15 -27.15 10.26
C GLY A 162 -13.64 -27.01 10.55
N LEU A 163 -14.51 -27.41 9.62
CA LEU A 163 -15.96 -27.43 9.86
C LEU A 163 -16.33 -28.34 11.04
N ARG A 164 -15.73 -29.55 11.09
CA ARG A 164 -15.94 -30.49 12.20
C ARG A 164 -15.40 -29.95 13.53
N TRP A 165 -14.27 -29.25 13.49
CA TRP A 165 -13.70 -28.62 14.68
C TRP A 165 -14.58 -27.47 15.19
N ARG A 166 -15.15 -26.64 14.28
CA ARG A 166 -16.04 -25.53 14.64
C ARG A 166 -17.42 -26.00 15.12
N TYR A 167 -17.90 -27.12 14.57
CA TYR A 167 -19.24 -27.68 14.83
C TYR A 167 -19.13 -29.15 15.24
N PRO A 168 -18.68 -29.42 16.47
CA PRO A 168 -18.44 -30.80 16.93
C PRO A 168 -19.73 -31.64 17.01
N TYR A 169 -20.90 -30.98 17.12
CA TYR A 169 -22.22 -31.63 17.15
C TYR A 169 -22.96 -31.61 15.80
N GLY A 170 -22.27 -31.21 14.75
CA GLY A 170 -22.82 -31.08 13.38
C GLY A 170 -23.10 -29.65 12.96
N ALA A 171 -22.64 -29.28 11.78
CA ALA A 171 -22.87 -27.95 11.20
C ALA A 171 -24.30 -27.82 10.63
N PRO A 172 -24.93 -26.64 10.73
CA PRO A 172 -26.19 -26.35 10.05
C PRO A 172 -26.08 -26.55 8.54
N ASP A 173 -27.16 -26.99 7.89
CA ASP A 173 -27.15 -27.26 6.45
C ASP A 173 -26.85 -26.01 5.62
N ARG A 174 -27.33 -24.84 6.07
CA ARG A 174 -26.97 -23.55 5.48
C ARG A 174 -25.44 -23.34 5.42
N VAL A 175 -24.74 -23.62 6.51
CA VAL A 175 -23.27 -23.46 6.58
C VAL A 175 -22.56 -24.44 5.65
N LYS A 176 -23.04 -25.69 5.55
CA LYS A 176 -22.52 -26.69 4.61
C LYS A 176 -22.70 -26.25 3.15
N THR A 177 -23.86 -25.72 2.82
CA THR A 177 -24.16 -25.22 1.47
C THR A 177 -23.27 -24.02 1.11
N MET A 178 -23.10 -23.07 2.03
CA MET A 178 -22.20 -21.94 1.83
C MET A 178 -20.75 -22.40 1.64
N LEU A 179 -20.28 -23.33 2.46
CA LEU A 179 -18.91 -23.89 2.35
C LEU A 179 -18.68 -24.54 0.98
N ALA A 180 -19.64 -25.33 0.50
CA ALA A 180 -19.53 -25.98 -0.82
C ALA A 180 -19.52 -24.95 -1.95
N HIS A 181 -20.35 -23.91 -1.89
CA HIS A 181 -20.41 -22.83 -2.85
C HIS A 181 -19.09 -22.03 -2.89
N GLU A 182 -18.54 -21.67 -1.73
CA GLU A 182 -17.27 -20.93 -1.65
C GLU A 182 -16.10 -21.75 -2.21
N LEU A 183 -15.99 -23.03 -1.86
CA LEU A 183 -14.94 -23.92 -2.38
C LEU A 183 -15.02 -24.07 -3.90
N ASP A 184 -16.22 -24.18 -4.49
CA ASP A 184 -16.42 -24.24 -5.93
C ASP A 184 -15.94 -22.93 -6.61
N LEU A 185 -16.32 -21.77 -6.07
CA LEU A 185 -15.92 -20.47 -6.61
C LEU A 185 -14.40 -20.24 -6.50
N ILE A 186 -13.79 -20.58 -5.36
CA ILE A 186 -12.33 -20.50 -5.15
C ILE A 186 -11.62 -21.38 -6.19
N SER A 187 -12.12 -22.59 -6.47
CA SER A 187 -11.53 -23.52 -7.41
C SER A 187 -11.65 -23.02 -8.85
N ARG A 188 -12.80 -22.48 -9.25
CA ARG A 188 -12.98 -21.90 -10.59
C ARG A 188 -12.02 -20.73 -10.85
N LEU A 189 -11.75 -19.94 -9.82
CA LEU A 189 -10.84 -18.78 -9.89
C LEU A 189 -9.38 -19.12 -9.59
N LYS A 190 -9.07 -20.40 -9.23
CA LYS A 190 -7.72 -20.89 -8.93
C LYS A 190 -7.02 -20.16 -7.77
N TYR A 191 -7.77 -19.81 -6.74
CA TYR A 191 -7.23 -19.13 -5.54
C TYR A 191 -6.90 -20.09 -4.39
N GLU A 192 -6.99 -21.41 -4.56
CA GLU A 192 -6.72 -22.39 -3.52
C GLU A 192 -5.32 -22.22 -2.89
N PRO A 193 -4.23 -22.01 -3.66
CA PRO A 193 -2.90 -21.80 -3.06
C PRO A 193 -2.83 -20.58 -2.15
N TYR A 194 -3.55 -19.52 -2.49
CA TYR A 194 -3.62 -18.30 -1.68
C TYR A 194 -4.24 -18.55 -0.32
N PHE A 195 -5.41 -19.22 -0.27
CA PHE A 195 -6.07 -19.58 0.99
C PHE A 195 -5.21 -20.52 1.84
N LEU A 196 -4.50 -21.45 1.22
CA LEU A 196 -3.59 -22.39 1.89
C LEU A 196 -2.39 -21.67 2.52
N THR A 197 -1.79 -20.70 1.82
CA THR A 197 -0.68 -19.90 2.35
C THR A 197 -1.11 -19.05 3.55
N VAL A 198 -2.26 -18.36 3.44
CA VAL A 198 -2.80 -17.59 4.56
C VAL A 198 -3.09 -18.48 5.77
N ARG A 199 -3.70 -19.65 5.51
CA ARG A 199 -3.96 -20.66 6.57
C ARG A 199 -2.67 -21.11 7.23
N ASP A 200 -1.60 -21.32 6.49
CA ASP A 200 -0.33 -21.77 7.01
C ASP A 200 0.32 -20.73 7.93
N ILE A 201 0.31 -19.46 7.51
CA ILE A 201 0.78 -18.32 8.32
C ILE A 201 -0.03 -18.20 9.63
N VAL A 202 -1.36 -18.29 9.54
CA VAL A 202 -2.25 -18.26 10.72
C VAL A 202 -2.02 -19.47 11.63
N HIS A 203 -1.81 -20.65 11.05
CA HIS A 203 -1.54 -21.88 11.80
C HIS A 203 -0.21 -21.78 12.56
N PHE A 204 0.84 -21.25 11.94
CA PHE A 204 2.10 -20.95 12.63
C PHE A 204 1.87 -20.03 13.82
N ALA A 205 1.19 -18.92 13.64
CA ALA A 205 0.91 -17.97 14.72
C ALA A 205 0.18 -18.66 15.89
N ARG A 206 -0.89 -19.42 15.59
CA ARG A 206 -1.67 -20.13 16.61
C ARG A 206 -0.86 -21.23 17.30
N SER A 207 0.03 -21.94 16.60
CA SER A 207 0.91 -22.96 17.20
C SER A 207 1.93 -22.38 18.19
N ARG A 208 2.14 -21.05 18.11
CA ARG A 208 3.00 -20.28 19.02
C ARG A 208 2.21 -19.44 20.03
N ASP A 209 0.89 -19.67 20.16
CA ASP A 209 -0.01 -18.88 21.00
C ASP A 209 0.03 -17.36 20.68
N ILE A 210 0.27 -16.99 19.41
CA ILE A 210 0.17 -15.63 18.93
C ILE A 210 -1.28 -15.37 18.52
N LEU A 211 -1.94 -14.40 19.17
CA LEU A 211 -3.31 -14.05 18.79
C LEU A 211 -3.33 -13.42 17.42
N CYS A 212 -4.24 -13.89 16.58
CA CYS A 212 -4.47 -13.36 15.25
C CYS A 212 -5.95 -13.45 14.87
N GLN A 213 -6.38 -12.54 14.01
CA GLN A 213 -7.76 -12.44 13.54
C GLN A 213 -7.80 -11.91 12.11
N GLY A 214 -8.39 -12.68 11.21
CA GLY A 214 -8.76 -12.19 9.87
C GLY A 214 -9.86 -11.15 9.97
N ARG A 215 -9.76 -10.09 9.16
CA ARG A 215 -10.68 -8.97 9.17
C ARG A 215 -11.15 -8.59 7.75
N GLY A 216 -12.01 -7.57 7.69
CA GLY A 216 -12.51 -7.03 6.42
C GLY A 216 -13.34 -8.06 5.66
N SER A 217 -13.06 -8.20 4.37
CA SER A 217 -13.79 -9.10 3.47
C SER A 217 -13.64 -10.57 3.83
N ALA A 218 -12.52 -11.00 4.41
CA ALA A 218 -12.30 -12.38 4.87
C ALA A 218 -13.32 -12.82 5.94
N ALA A 219 -13.90 -11.89 6.71
CA ALA A 219 -14.95 -12.19 7.68
C ALA A 219 -16.27 -12.65 7.03
N ASN A 220 -16.44 -12.44 5.71
CA ASN A 220 -17.59 -12.94 4.95
C ASN A 220 -17.39 -14.36 4.40
N SER A 221 -16.32 -15.05 4.74
CA SER A 221 -15.97 -16.37 4.21
C SER A 221 -16.12 -17.48 5.24
N VAL A 222 -16.94 -18.46 4.92
CA VAL A 222 -17.05 -19.71 5.71
C VAL A 222 -15.77 -20.55 5.58
N VAL A 223 -15.11 -20.53 4.43
CA VAL A 223 -13.80 -21.17 4.24
C VAL A 223 -12.78 -20.56 5.20
N CYS A 224 -12.65 -19.23 5.28
CA CYS A 224 -11.77 -18.55 6.23
C CYS A 224 -12.11 -18.90 7.70
N TYR A 225 -13.38 -19.03 8.04
CA TYR A 225 -13.83 -19.46 9.36
C TYR A 225 -13.40 -20.90 9.66
N CYS A 226 -13.61 -21.82 8.74
CA CYS A 226 -13.20 -23.23 8.89
C CYS A 226 -11.68 -23.39 8.96
N LEU A 227 -10.93 -22.64 8.16
CA LEU A 227 -9.45 -22.64 8.19
C LEU A 227 -8.86 -21.99 9.46
N GLY A 228 -9.70 -21.38 10.30
CA GLY A 228 -9.27 -20.70 11.51
C GLY A 228 -8.68 -19.30 11.24
N VAL A 229 -8.81 -18.76 10.04
CA VAL A 229 -8.36 -17.41 9.70
C VAL A 229 -9.22 -16.36 10.43
N THR A 230 -10.53 -16.57 10.50
CA THR A 230 -11.46 -15.72 11.24
C THR A 230 -12.12 -16.49 12.39
N SER A 231 -12.58 -15.75 13.42
CA SER A 231 -13.36 -16.31 14.54
C SER A 231 -14.84 -15.92 14.47
N VAL A 232 -15.27 -15.18 13.45
CA VAL A 232 -16.66 -14.74 13.28
C VAL A 232 -17.47 -15.88 12.68
N SER A 233 -18.48 -16.35 13.45
CA SER A 233 -19.37 -17.41 12.98
C SER A 233 -20.25 -16.93 11.82
N PRO A 234 -20.45 -17.76 10.77
CA PRO A 234 -21.36 -17.46 9.68
C PRO A 234 -22.84 -17.35 10.10
N GLU A 235 -23.17 -17.70 11.33
CA GLU A 235 -24.52 -17.62 11.89
C GLU A 235 -24.84 -16.24 12.48
N VAL A 236 -23.81 -15.43 12.82
CA VAL A 236 -23.99 -14.12 13.47
C VAL A 236 -24.50 -13.04 12.53
N GLY A 237 -24.31 -13.16 11.22
CA GLY A 237 -24.66 -12.13 10.25
C GLY A 237 -25.10 -12.68 8.89
N THR A 238 -25.48 -11.77 8.00
CA THR A 238 -25.67 -12.10 6.59
C THR A 238 -24.31 -12.00 5.91
N MET A 239 -23.71 -13.14 5.60
CA MET A 239 -22.46 -13.19 4.84
C MET A 239 -22.76 -13.18 3.34
N VAL A 240 -22.03 -12.37 2.60
CA VAL A 240 -22.07 -12.32 1.14
C VAL A 240 -20.65 -12.55 0.64
N PHE A 241 -20.35 -13.80 0.26
CA PHE A 241 -19.01 -14.21 -0.15
C PHE A 241 -18.56 -13.50 -1.44
N GLU A 242 -19.51 -13.19 -2.32
CA GLU A 242 -19.27 -12.46 -3.58
C GLU A 242 -18.70 -11.05 -3.38
N ARG A 243 -18.82 -10.49 -2.17
CA ARG A 243 -18.11 -9.26 -1.78
C ARG A 243 -16.62 -9.49 -1.65
N PHE A 244 -16.22 -10.69 -1.26
CA PHE A 244 -14.82 -11.05 -1.03
C PHE A 244 -14.18 -11.62 -2.29
N VAL A 245 -14.86 -12.56 -2.95
CA VAL A 245 -14.42 -13.21 -4.19
C VAL A 245 -15.59 -13.27 -5.16
N SER A 246 -15.42 -12.76 -6.39
CA SER A 246 -16.48 -12.74 -7.40
C SER A 246 -15.88 -12.84 -8.79
N GLU A 247 -16.54 -13.58 -9.69
CA GLU A 247 -16.18 -13.63 -11.11
C GLU A 247 -16.35 -12.28 -11.83
N ALA A 248 -17.24 -11.42 -11.32
CA ALA A 248 -17.50 -10.11 -11.89
C ALA A 248 -16.45 -9.05 -11.45
N ARG A 249 -15.64 -9.34 -10.43
CA ARG A 249 -14.55 -8.49 -9.96
C ARG A 249 -13.25 -9.02 -10.56
N ASP A 250 -12.63 -8.19 -11.37
CA ASP A 250 -11.29 -8.46 -11.92
C ASP A 250 -10.18 -8.08 -10.90
N GLU A 251 -10.46 -8.31 -9.62
CA GLU A 251 -9.56 -8.03 -8.51
C GLU A 251 -9.33 -9.30 -7.70
N PRO A 252 -8.06 -9.60 -7.35
CA PRO A 252 -7.74 -10.74 -6.50
C PRO A 252 -8.31 -10.56 -5.08
N PRO A 253 -8.56 -11.67 -4.34
CA PRO A 253 -8.99 -11.60 -2.96
C PRO A 253 -7.90 -10.94 -2.09
N ASP A 254 -8.31 -10.15 -1.10
CA ASP A 254 -7.43 -9.47 -0.15
C ASP A 254 -7.75 -9.97 1.26
N ILE A 255 -6.89 -10.84 1.81
CA ILE A 255 -7.04 -11.36 3.17
C ILE A 255 -6.12 -10.59 4.10
N ASP A 256 -6.72 -9.70 4.87
CA ASP A 256 -6.06 -8.99 5.96
C ASP A 256 -6.05 -9.85 7.21
N VAL A 257 -4.90 -10.06 7.84
CA VAL A 257 -4.80 -10.73 9.14
C VAL A 257 -4.09 -9.81 10.12
N ASP A 258 -4.79 -9.45 11.19
CA ASP A 258 -4.20 -8.74 12.32
C ASP A 258 -3.55 -9.74 13.28
N PHE A 259 -2.31 -9.49 13.65
CA PHE A 259 -1.56 -10.22 14.66
C PHE A 259 -1.32 -9.34 15.89
N GLU A 260 -1.14 -9.94 17.06
CA GLU A 260 -0.72 -9.16 18.22
C GLU A 260 0.59 -8.40 17.95
N HIS A 261 0.62 -7.13 18.36
CA HIS A 261 1.68 -6.20 17.96
C HIS A 261 3.08 -6.65 18.39
N GLU A 262 3.22 -7.11 19.63
CA GLU A 262 4.53 -7.43 20.21
C GLU A 262 5.20 -8.66 19.57
N ARG A 263 4.42 -9.57 18.99
CA ARG A 263 4.91 -10.84 18.45
C ARG A 263 4.75 -11.00 16.93
N ARG A 264 4.24 -9.98 16.26
CA ARG A 264 4.07 -9.97 14.81
C ARG A 264 5.38 -10.23 14.05
N GLU A 265 6.52 -9.75 14.58
CA GLU A 265 7.82 -9.95 13.94
C GLU A 265 8.17 -11.43 13.81
N GLU A 266 7.77 -12.28 14.76
CA GLU A 266 7.96 -13.74 14.67
C GLU A 266 7.26 -14.32 13.43
N VAL A 267 6.07 -13.81 13.11
CA VAL A 267 5.31 -14.22 11.92
C VAL A 267 5.99 -13.76 10.63
N ILE A 268 6.50 -12.53 10.62
CA ILE A 268 7.24 -11.98 9.48
C ILE A 268 8.49 -12.81 9.21
N GLN A 269 9.28 -13.12 10.24
CA GLN A 269 10.49 -13.92 10.08
C GLN A 269 10.17 -15.36 9.68
N HIS A 270 9.07 -15.95 10.15
CA HIS A 270 8.62 -17.26 9.68
C HIS A 270 8.36 -17.28 8.16
N ILE A 271 7.77 -16.23 7.59
CA ILE A 271 7.56 -16.13 6.14
C ILE A 271 8.91 -16.15 5.41
N TYR A 272 9.90 -15.39 5.90
CA TYR A 272 11.24 -15.39 5.30
C TYR A 272 11.99 -16.71 5.48
N GLU A 273 11.84 -17.38 6.61
CA GLU A 273 12.42 -18.72 6.87
C GLU A 273 11.84 -19.76 5.92
N ARG A 274 10.53 -19.72 5.69
CA ARG A 274 9.81 -20.68 4.86
C ARG A 274 10.05 -20.49 3.37
N TYR A 275 9.94 -19.26 2.87
CA TYR A 275 9.98 -18.97 1.43
C TYR A 275 11.34 -18.43 0.97
N GLY A 276 12.15 -17.91 1.88
CA GLY A 276 13.41 -17.24 1.54
C GLY A 276 13.20 -15.81 1.05
N ARG A 277 14.23 -14.97 1.23
CA ARG A 277 14.23 -13.55 0.85
C ARG A 277 14.23 -13.31 -0.67
N HIS A 278 14.47 -14.33 -1.45
CA HIS A 278 14.42 -14.28 -2.91
C HIS A 278 13.04 -14.62 -3.48
N ARG A 279 12.10 -15.10 -2.64
CA ARG A 279 10.72 -15.43 -3.01
C ARG A 279 9.68 -14.64 -2.23
N ALA A 280 10.09 -13.93 -1.18
CA ALA A 280 9.20 -13.13 -0.34
C ALA A 280 9.75 -11.73 -0.11
N GLY A 281 8.87 -10.73 -0.14
CA GLY A 281 9.22 -9.34 0.11
C GLY A 281 7.98 -8.50 0.43
N LEU A 282 8.18 -7.42 1.20
CA LEU A 282 7.10 -6.47 1.48
C LEU A 282 6.84 -5.59 0.24
N CYS A 283 5.59 -5.23 0.02
CA CYS A 283 5.24 -4.19 -0.94
C CYS A 283 5.84 -2.84 -0.55
N ALA A 284 6.10 -2.00 -1.54
CA ALA A 284 6.37 -0.60 -1.31
C ALA A 284 5.09 0.19 -1.01
N THR A 285 5.31 1.39 -0.49
CA THR A 285 4.31 2.46 -0.44
C THR A 285 4.97 3.71 -0.99
N VAL A 286 4.39 4.31 -2.02
CA VAL A 286 4.87 5.58 -2.56
C VAL A 286 4.44 6.71 -1.63
N ILE A 287 5.40 7.32 -0.97
CA ILE A 287 5.15 8.50 -0.14
C ILE A 287 5.20 9.73 -1.04
N HIS A 288 4.10 10.47 -1.09
CA HIS A 288 3.97 11.70 -1.87
C HIS A 288 4.14 12.95 -1.00
N TYR A 289 4.58 14.04 -1.61
CA TYR A 289 4.58 15.33 -0.94
C TYR A 289 3.14 15.78 -0.65
N ARG A 290 2.87 16.07 0.63
CA ARG A 290 1.65 16.69 1.14
C ARG A 290 1.98 18.07 1.67
N GLY A 291 0.99 18.94 1.83
CA GLY A 291 1.17 20.35 2.15
C GLY A 291 2.19 20.65 3.25
N LYS A 292 2.03 20.05 4.44
CA LYS A 292 2.96 20.29 5.58
C LYS A 292 4.40 19.90 5.27
N ARG A 293 4.61 18.78 4.59
CA ARG A 293 5.95 18.32 4.24
C ARG A 293 6.56 19.17 3.13
N ALA A 294 5.76 19.53 2.12
CA ALA A 294 6.17 20.41 1.05
C ALA A 294 6.65 21.76 1.59
N ILE A 295 5.86 22.42 2.46
CA ILE A 295 6.25 23.69 3.11
C ILE A 295 7.57 23.55 3.85
N ARG A 296 7.74 22.50 4.65
CA ARG A 296 8.97 22.30 5.42
C ARG A 296 10.20 22.13 4.55
N GLU A 297 10.13 21.25 3.56
CA GLU A 297 11.31 20.91 2.75
C GLU A 297 11.63 21.99 1.71
N VAL A 298 10.62 22.54 1.03
CA VAL A 298 10.81 23.65 0.10
C VAL A 298 11.20 24.93 0.84
N GLY A 299 10.57 25.23 1.98
CA GLY A 299 10.90 26.39 2.80
C GLY A 299 12.36 26.38 3.26
N ARG A 300 12.86 25.23 3.75
CA ARG A 300 14.28 25.07 4.10
C ARG A 300 15.19 25.24 2.89
N ALA A 301 14.85 24.61 1.75
CA ALA A 301 15.61 24.75 0.52
C ALA A 301 15.67 26.20 0.02
N MET A 302 14.59 26.96 0.19
CA MET A 302 14.49 28.38 -0.18
C MET A 302 15.08 29.32 0.89
N GLY A 303 15.49 28.80 2.05
CA GLY A 303 16.13 29.56 3.13
C GLY A 303 15.18 30.40 3.98
N LEU A 304 13.92 29.93 4.14
CA LEU A 304 13.02 30.50 5.15
C LEU A 304 13.46 30.09 6.56
N SER A 305 13.15 30.89 7.57
CA SER A 305 13.40 30.57 8.96
C SER A 305 12.50 29.43 9.45
N GLU A 306 12.95 28.65 10.45
CA GLU A 306 12.12 27.58 11.02
C GLU A 306 10.82 28.12 11.64
N ASP A 307 10.83 29.35 12.19
CA ASP A 307 9.62 30.01 12.72
C ASP A 307 8.61 30.30 11.61
N THR A 308 9.06 30.83 10.48
CA THR A 308 8.21 31.05 9.31
C THR A 308 7.64 29.74 8.76
N ILE A 309 8.47 28.70 8.67
CA ILE A 309 8.06 27.36 8.22
C ILE A 309 7.03 26.77 9.17
N SER A 310 7.22 26.91 10.48
CA SER A 310 6.31 26.43 11.50
C SER A 310 4.97 27.16 11.45
N ALA A 311 4.99 28.50 11.33
CA ALA A 311 3.80 29.32 11.19
C ALA A 311 2.99 28.91 9.97
N LEU A 312 3.62 28.80 8.79
CA LEU A 312 2.95 28.36 7.55
C LEU A 312 2.38 26.94 7.66
N SER A 313 3.15 26.00 8.21
CA SER A 313 2.70 24.60 8.32
C SER A 313 1.58 24.40 9.33
N SER A 314 1.43 25.29 10.34
CA SER A 314 0.34 25.27 11.31
C SER A 314 -1.01 25.65 10.70
N GLN A 315 -1.02 26.44 9.62
CA GLN A 315 -2.24 26.86 8.92
C GLN A 315 -2.91 25.74 8.12
N LEU A 316 -2.19 24.63 7.87
CA LEU A 316 -2.75 23.50 7.15
C LEU A 316 -3.46 22.55 8.11
N TRP A 317 -4.79 22.45 7.98
CA TRP A 317 -5.62 21.52 8.72
C TRP A 317 -5.78 20.19 7.96
N GLY A 318 -5.62 19.08 8.70
CA GLY A 318 -5.81 17.73 8.16
C GLY A 318 -4.55 17.11 7.52
N PHE A 319 -4.52 15.78 7.57
CA PHE A 319 -3.40 14.95 7.06
C PHE A 319 -3.32 14.97 5.51
N PHE A 320 -4.43 15.26 4.85
CA PHE A 320 -4.60 15.17 3.40
C PHE A 320 -4.73 16.52 2.70
N SER A 321 -4.39 17.64 3.36
CA SER A 321 -4.45 18.95 2.71
C SER A 321 -3.54 18.96 1.48
N THR A 322 -4.15 19.07 0.31
CA THR A 322 -3.50 19.28 -0.98
C THR A 322 -3.41 20.77 -1.33
N ASP A 323 -3.99 21.63 -0.49
CA ASP A 323 -4.07 23.06 -0.75
C ASP A 323 -2.83 23.78 -0.22
N ALA A 324 -2.43 24.83 -0.95
CA ALA A 324 -1.46 25.79 -0.48
C ALA A 324 -2.12 26.73 0.56
N VAL A 325 -1.30 27.36 1.42
CA VAL A 325 -1.80 28.37 2.34
C VAL A 325 -2.33 29.56 1.55
N GLN A 326 -3.56 29.99 1.81
CA GLN A 326 -4.19 31.12 1.16
C GLN A 326 -3.57 32.44 1.64
N ASP A 327 -3.59 33.48 0.79
CA ASP A 327 -2.96 34.77 1.07
C ASP A 327 -3.53 35.45 2.32
N GLU A 328 -4.84 35.35 2.56
CA GLU A 328 -5.51 35.88 3.75
C GLU A 328 -4.92 35.26 5.03
N ARG A 329 -4.68 33.96 5.03
CA ARG A 329 -4.08 33.26 6.17
C ARG A 329 -2.61 33.60 6.39
N MET A 330 -1.88 33.95 5.33
CA MET A 330 -0.51 34.46 5.46
C MET A 330 -0.49 35.80 6.17
N HIS A 331 -1.41 36.70 5.83
CA HIS A 331 -1.57 37.98 6.53
C HIS A 331 -1.93 37.81 8.02
N GLU A 332 -2.81 36.86 8.37
CA GLU A 332 -3.19 36.56 9.77
C GLU A 332 -2.00 36.16 10.65
N ILE A 333 -0.99 35.51 10.07
CA ILE A 333 0.23 35.12 10.79
C ILE A 333 1.39 36.11 10.63
N GLY A 334 1.10 37.31 10.11
CA GLY A 334 2.06 38.41 10.00
C GLY A 334 3.08 38.27 8.87
N LEU A 335 2.78 37.45 7.85
CA LEU A 335 3.60 37.29 6.66
C LEU A 335 3.03 38.11 5.49
N ASP A 336 3.93 38.69 4.70
CA ASP A 336 3.56 39.40 3.48
C ASP A 336 3.56 38.47 2.26
N PRO A 337 2.38 38.12 1.67
CA PRO A 337 2.30 37.27 0.48
C PRO A 337 3.02 37.84 -0.75
N GLU A 338 3.23 39.15 -0.81
CA GLU A 338 3.94 39.81 -1.90
C GLU A 338 5.48 39.76 -1.72
N ASP A 339 5.98 39.32 -0.56
CA ASP A 339 7.41 39.06 -0.42
C ASP A 339 7.87 38.08 -1.50
N ARG A 340 8.85 38.52 -2.30
CA ARG A 340 9.32 37.79 -3.47
C ARG A 340 9.78 36.36 -3.14
N ARG A 341 10.48 36.16 -2.03
CA ARG A 341 10.99 34.84 -1.62
C ARG A 341 9.83 33.95 -1.18
N LEU A 342 8.94 34.50 -0.36
CA LEU A 342 7.76 33.77 0.13
C LEU A 342 6.86 33.36 -1.04
N LYS A 343 6.55 34.27 -1.95
CA LYS A 343 5.74 34.01 -3.16
C LYS A 343 6.35 32.88 -4.04
N GLN A 344 7.66 32.94 -4.29
CA GLN A 344 8.36 31.90 -5.04
C GLN A 344 8.35 30.55 -4.29
N THR A 345 8.50 30.59 -2.96
CA THR A 345 8.45 29.38 -2.13
C THR A 345 7.07 28.74 -2.22
N MET A 346 5.99 29.51 -2.08
CA MET A 346 4.63 28.98 -2.16
C MET A 346 4.27 28.44 -3.55
N GLN A 347 4.75 29.07 -4.63
CA GLN A 347 4.61 28.51 -5.97
C GLN A 347 5.28 27.15 -6.11
N LEU A 348 6.50 26.99 -5.58
CA LEU A 348 7.24 25.72 -5.61
C LEU A 348 6.63 24.67 -4.68
N VAL A 349 6.07 25.07 -3.53
CA VAL A 349 5.28 24.21 -2.65
C VAL A 349 4.07 23.65 -3.40
N HIS A 350 3.35 24.51 -4.12
CA HIS A 350 2.20 24.06 -4.92
C HIS A 350 2.63 23.12 -6.06
N GLU A 351 3.75 23.41 -6.71
CA GLU A 351 4.27 22.58 -7.79
C GLU A 351 4.73 21.19 -7.33
N ILE A 352 5.25 21.05 -6.11
CA ILE A 352 5.80 19.77 -5.60
C ILE A 352 4.73 18.89 -4.95
N ILE A 353 3.60 19.44 -4.50
CA ILE A 353 2.50 18.64 -3.92
C ILE A 353 2.06 17.57 -4.93
N GLY A 354 1.93 16.33 -4.45
CA GLY A 354 1.62 15.16 -5.28
C GLY A 354 2.82 14.48 -5.93
N PHE A 355 4.01 15.10 -5.94
CA PHE A 355 5.22 14.41 -6.40
C PHE A 355 5.59 13.24 -5.49
N PRO A 356 6.11 12.13 -6.04
CA PRO A 356 6.71 11.07 -5.24
C PRO A 356 7.92 11.63 -4.47
N ARG A 357 8.00 11.30 -3.19
CA ARG A 357 9.13 11.70 -2.34
C ARG A 357 10.13 10.58 -2.15
N HIS A 358 9.67 9.44 -1.73
CA HIS A 358 10.46 8.20 -1.59
C HIS A 358 9.54 6.99 -1.54
N LEU A 359 10.11 5.81 -1.75
CA LEU A 359 9.46 4.55 -1.39
C LEU A 359 9.63 4.29 0.11
N SER A 360 8.59 3.76 0.72
CA SER A 360 8.58 3.22 2.07
C SER A 360 8.08 1.78 2.01
N GLN A 361 8.29 1.01 3.07
CA GLN A 361 7.69 -0.32 3.16
C GLN A 361 6.20 -0.20 3.48
N HIS A 362 5.37 -1.07 2.91
CA HIS A 362 3.99 -1.27 3.33
C HIS A 362 3.93 -1.79 4.77
N VAL A 363 2.86 -1.48 5.48
CA VAL A 363 2.72 -1.87 6.89
C VAL A 363 2.68 -3.37 7.13
N GLY A 364 2.32 -4.18 6.14
CA GLY A 364 2.23 -5.64 6.31
C GLY A 364 2.06 -6.46 5.04
N GLY A 365 1.88 -5.83 3.86
CA GLY A 365 1.64 -6.53 2.59
C GLY A 365 2.85 -7.30 2.11
N PHE A 366 2.79 -8.63 2.16
CA PHE A 366 3.80 -9.53 1.62
C PHE A 366 3.41 -10.02 0.23
N ILE A 367 4.37 -10.00 -0.66
CA ILE A 367 4.33 -10.75 -1.92
C ILE A 367 5.15 -12.00 -1.73
N ILE A 368 4.57 -13.15 -2.08
CA ILE A 368 5.19 -14.46 -1.97
C ILE A 368 5.00 -15.16 -3.32
N THR A 369 6.09 -15.67 -3.92
CA THR A 369 6.08 -16.29 -5.26
C THR A 369 6.57 -17.73 -5.21
N GLU A 370 6.10 -18.55 -6.15
CA GLU A 370 6.63 -19.91 -6.35
C GLU A 370 8.06 -19.88 -6.86
N GLY A 371 8.33 -19.11 -7.90
CA GLY A 371 9.66 -18.85 -8.44
C GLY A 371 10.38 -17.71 -7.73
N ARG A 372 11.45 -17.22 -8.33
CA ARG A 372 12.24 -16.10 -7.80
C ARG A 372 11.51 -14.77 -7.99
N LEU A 373 11.22 -14.06 -6.92
CA LEU A 373 10.59 -12.74 -6.94
C LEU A 373 11.51 -11.68 -7.59
N ASP A 374 12.84 -11.82 -7.47
CA ASP A 374 13.81 -10.92 -8.09
C ASP A 374 13.94 -11.08 -9.63
N GLU A 375 13.30 -12.08 -10.20
CA GLU A 375 13.09 -12.18 -11.66
C GLU A 375 11.88 -11.35 -12.14
N LEU A 376 10.96 -11.04 -11.25
CA LEU A 376 9.78 -10.21 -11.53
C LEU A 376 10.05 -8.73 -11.24
N VAL A 377 10.66 -8.42 -10.09
CA VAL A 377 10.82 -7.06 -9.58
C VAL A 377 12.11 -6.93 -8.77
N PRO A 378 12.82 -5.78 -8.81
CA PRO A 378 13.95 -5.53 -7.93
C PRO A 378 13.56 -5.61 -6.44
N ILE A 379 14.40 -6.30 -5.66
CA ILE A 379 14.26 -6.41 -4.21
C ILE A 379 15.34 -5.56 -3.53
N GLU A 380 14.95 -4.72 -2.59
CA GLU A 380 15.83 -3.86 -1.81
C GLU A 380 15.79 -4.26 -0.33
N ASN A 381 16.87 -3.97 0.41
CA ASN A 381 16.83 -4.07 1.86
C ASN A 381 15.99 -2.94 2.44
N ALA A 382 15.11 -3.26 3.37
CA ALA A 382 14.37 -2.24 4.11
C ALA A 382 15.28 -1.50 5.11
N THR A 383 14.81 -0.34 5.60
CA THR A 383 15.49 0.37 6.69
C THR A 383 15.42 -0.41 8.01
N MET A 384 14.35 -1.18 8.22
CA MET A 384 14.27 -2.13 9.33
C MET A 384 15.12 -3.35 9.01
N GLU A 385 15.87 -3.80 10.01
CA GLU A 385 16.70 -5.01 9.89
C GLU A 385 15.82 -6.22 9.49
N ASP A 386 16.43 -7.15 8.80
CA ASP A 386 15.83 -8.43 8.42
C ASP A 386 14.56 -8.36 7.58
N ARG A 387 14.33 -7.26 6.87
CA ARG A 387 13.22 -7.12 5.92
C ARG A 387 13.70 -6.73 4.53
N THR A 388 12.94 -7.15 3.53
CA THR A 388 13.14 -6.78 2.13
C THR A 388 11.88 -6.12 1.59
N VAL A 389 12.05 -5.19 0.65
CA VAL A 389 10.96 -4.43 0.01
C VAL A 389 11.11 -4.53 -1.50
N ILE A 390 10.01 -4.76 -2.20
CA ILE A 390 9.96 -4.66 -3.66
C ILE A 390 9.65 -3.21 -4.08
N CYS A 391 9.97 -2.86 -5.33
CA CYS A 391 9.75 -1.49 -5.83
C CYS A 391 8.30 -1.17 -6.19
N TRP A 392 7.41 -2.15 -6.23
CA TRP A 392 5.99 -1.97 -6.56
C TRP A 392 5.16 -1.66 -5.34
N ASP A 393 4.24 -0.72 -5.49
CA ASP A 393 3.24 -0.40 -4.47
C ASP A 393 1.95 -1.22 -4.68
N LYS A 394 0.91 -0.91 -3.88
CA LYS A 394 -0.36 -1.63 -3.95
C LYS A 394 -1.01 -1.53 -5.33
N ASP A 395 -1.04 -0.33 -5.91
CA ASP A 395 -1.73 -0.08 -7.18
C ASP A 395 -1.03 -0.82 -8.34
N ASP A 396 0.32 -0.87 -8.30
CA ASP A 396 1.12 -1.66 -9.25
C ASP A 396 0.80 -3.16 -9.14
N ILE A 397 0.73 -3.68 -7.91
CA ILE A 397 0.47 -5.09 -7.61
C ILE A 397 -0.92 -5.48 -8.07
N ASP A 398 -1.93 -4.67 -7.75
CA ASP A 398 -3.32 -4.90 -8.17
C ASP A 398 -3.42 -4.89 -9.71
N SER A 399 -2.75 -3.94 -10.39
CA SER A 399 -2.73 -3.87 -11.85
C SER A 399 -2.05 -5.07 -12.53
N LEU A 400 -1.11 -5.73 -11.85
CA LEU A 400 -0.41 -6.91 -12.33
C LEU A 400 -1.09 -8.23 -11.93
N GLY A 401 -2.19 -8.18 -11.20
CA GLY A 401 -2.91 -9.36 -10.71
C GLY A 401 -2.10 -10.18 -9.70
N ILE A 402 -1.18 -9.54 -8.97
CA ILE A 402 -0.31 -10.20 -7.99
C ILE A 402 -1.03 -10.25 -6.65
N LEU A 403 -1.11 -11.43 -6.06
CA LEU A 403 -1.70 -11.65 -4.75
C LEU A 403 -0.76 -11.20 -3.64
N LYS A 404 -1.30 -10.46 -2.68
CA LYS A 404 -0.58 -10.09 -1.45
C LYS A 404 -1.25 -10.71 -0.22
N VAL A 405 -0.47 -10.95 0.81
CA VAL A 405 -0.95 -11.33 2.14
C VAL A 405 -0.63 -10.21 3.11
N ASP A 406 -1.65 -9.64 3.74
CA ASP A 406 -1.45 -8.57 4.71
C ASP A 406 -1.26 -9.14 6.12
N VAL A 407 0.00 -9.08 6.58
CA VAL A 407 0.42 -9.43 7.95
C VAL A 407 0.43 -8.14 8.78
N LEU A 408 -0.72 -7.77 9.32
CA LEU A 408 -0.90 -6.50 10.03
C LEU A 408 -0.66 -6.65 11.54
N SER A 409 -0.60 -5.55 12.26
CA SER A 409 -0.49 -5.58 13.72
C SER A 409 -1.61 -4.80 14.38
N LEU A 410 -2.18 -5.37 15.44
CA LEU A 410 -3.21 -4.74 16.24
C LEU A 410 -2.83 -4.80 17.72
N GLY A 411 -2.53 -3.63 18.32
CA GLY A 411 -2.16 -3.53 19.73
C GLY A 411 -3.23 -4.05 20.69
N MET A 412 -4.51 -3.96 20.29
CA MET A 412 -5.61 -4.51 21.09
C MET A 412 -5.52 -6.05 21.24
N LEU A 413 -5.05 -6.79 20.23
CA LEU A 413 -4.84 -8.23 20.36
C LEU A 413 -3.78 -8.56 21.41
N THR A 414 -2.70 -7.76 21.49
CA THR A 414 -1.71 -7.87 22.58
C THR A 414 -2.34 -7.61 23.94
N CYS A 415 -3.19 -6.57 24.05
CA CYS A 415 -3.92 -6.27 25.29
C CYS A 415 -4.83 -7.44 25.71
N ILE A 416 -5.59 -8.00 24.80
CA ILE A 416 -6.49 -9.14 25.03
C ILE A 416 -5.69 -10.37 25.46
N ARG A 417 -4.58 -10.70 24.79
CA ARG A 417 -3.72 -11.82 25.21
C ARG A 417 -3.24 -11.65 26.63
N LYS A 418 -2.70 -10.47 26.97
CA LYS A 418 -2.25 -10.17 28.34
C LYS A 418 -3.39 -10.29 29.37
N ALA A 419 -4.61 -9.87 29.00
CA ALA A 419 -5.79 -10.04 29.84
C ALA A 419 -6.13 -11.52 30.06
N PHE A 420 -6.13 -12.34 28.99
CA PHE A 420 -6.35 -13.79 29.10
C PHE A 420 -5.30 -14.47 29.98
N ASP A 421 -4.02 -14.10 29.84
CA ASP A 421 -2.94 -14.61 30.69
C ASP A 421 -3.16 -14.27 32.16
N LEU A 422 -3.61 -13.04 32.46
CA LEU A 422 -3.92 -12.63 33.83
C LEU A 422 -5.13 -13.39 34.39
N MET A 423 -6.18 -13.58 33.59
CA MET A 423 -7.37 -14.35 34.00
C MET A 423 -7.01 -15.79 34.29
N GLY A 424 -6.20 -16.43 33.45
CA GLY A 424 -5.71 -17.79 33.68
C GLY A 424 -4.90 -17.90 34.96
N ARG A 425 -3.99 -16.95 35.24
CA ARG A 425 -3.12 -16.98 36.44
C ARG A 425 -3.86 -16.70 37.74
N HIS A 426 -4.83 -15.79 37.73
CA HIS A 426 -5.48 -15.29 38.95
C HIS A 426 -6.83 -15.94 39.23
N TYR A 427 -7.56 -16.35 38.19
CA TYR A 427 -8.91 -16.92 38.32
C TYR A 427 -8.98 -18.36 37.83
N GLY A 428 -7.94 -18.91 37.19
CA GLY A 428 -7.95 -20.27 36.62
C GLY A 428 -8.83 -20.40 35.38
N GLU A 429 -9.27 -19.26 34.78
CA GLU A 429 -10.14 -19.24 33.62
C GLU A 429 -9.32 -19.06 32.34
N HIS A 430 -9.49 -19.98 31.39
CA HIS A 430 -8.75 -19.98 30.13
C HIS A 430 -9.65 -19.61 28.96
N PHE A 431 -9.45 -18.40 28.43
CA PHE A 431 -10.19 -17.88 27.30
C PHE A 431 -9.35 -17.85 26.01
N ASN A 432 -10.05 -17.93 24.91
CA ASN A 432 -9.58 -17.58 23.57
C ASN A 432 -10.66 -16.76 22.84
N LEU A 433 -10.36 -16.21 21.68
CA LEU A 433 -11.30 -15.35 20.93
C LEU A 433 -12.60 -16.06 20.52
N ALA A 434 -12.63 -17.39 20.48
CA ALA A 434 -13.78 -18.17 20.06
C ALA A 434 -14.67 -18.64 21.22
N ASN A 435 -14.14 -18.76 22.46
CA ASN A 435 -14.87 -19.29 23.63
C ASN A 435 -15.30 -18.21 24.63
N LEU A 436 -15.08 -16.93 24.32
CA LEU A 436 -15.56 -15.83 25.16
C LEU A 436 -17.08 -15.90 25.33
N PRO A 437 -17.61 -15.70 26.56
CA PRO A 437 -19.03 -15.58 26.80
C PRO A 437 -19.63 -14.46 25.95
N GLN A 438 -20.66 -14.79 25.17
CA GLN A 438 -21.32 -13.82 24.30
C GLN A 438 -22.59 -13.29 24.97
N GLU A 439 -23.00 -12.10 24.56
CA GLU A 439 -24.27 -11.48 24.91
C GLU A 439 -24.49 -11.25 26.43
N ASP A 440 -23.41 -10.90 27.17
CA ASP A 440 -23.53 -10.55 28.60
C ASP A 440 -24.29 -9.21 28.76
N PRO A 441 -25.48 -9.19 29.36
CA PRO A 441 -26.29 -7.98 29.53
C PRO A 441 -25.57 -6.86 30.30
N LYS A 442 -24.67 -7.21 31.23
CA LYS A 442 -23.92 -6.24 32.05
C LYS A 442 -22.98 -5.41 31.17
N VAL A 443 -22.39 -6.01 30.12
CA VAL A 443 -21.53 -5.31 29.16
C VAL A 443 -22.36 -4.29 28.40
N TYR A 444 -23.56 -4.63 27.93
CA TYR A 444 -24.43 -3.71 27.21
C TYR A 444 -24.98 -2.61 28.13
N ASP A 445 -25.27 -2.90 29.39
CA ASP A 445 -25.66 -1.88 30.38
C ASP A 445 -24.52 -0.86 30.64
N MET A 446 -23.28 -1.33 30.69
CA MET A 446 -22.08 -0.48 30.77
C MET A 446 -21.98 0.43 29.53
N LEU A 447 -22.11 -0.14 28.33
CA LEU A 447 -22.05 0.60 27.07
C LEU A 447 -23.18 1.63 26.96
N CYS A 448 -24.41 1.30 27.38
CA CYS A 448 -25.53 2.24 27.42
C CYS A 448 -25.27 3.48 28.29
N LYS A 449 -24.36 3.40 29.27
CA LYS A 449 -23.92 4.51 30.10
C LYS A 449 -22.75 5.29 29.49
N ALA A 450 -22.32 4.94 28.26
CA ALA A 450 -21.11 5.45 27.60
C ALA A 450 -19.82 5.19 28.39
N ASP A 451 -19.80 4.21 29.29
CA ASP A 451 -18.61 3.77 30.01
C ASP A 451 -17.81 2.80 29.13
N SER A 452 -17.22 3.36 28.07
CA SER A 452 -16.53 2.58 27.00
C SER A 452 -15.09 3.02 26.75
N ILE A 453 -14.48 3.78 27.66
CA ILE A 453 -13.06 4.13 27.57
C ILE A 453 -12.22 2.86 27.71
N GLY A 454 -11.34 2.62 26.72
CA GLY A 454 -10.54 1.40 26.63
C GLY A 454 -11.26 0.21 25.96
N VAL A 455 -12.53 0.38 25.56
CA VAL A 455 -13.24 -0.61 24.75
C VAL A 455 -13.03 -0.30 23.26
N PHE A 456 -12.33 -1.22 22.57
CA PHE A 456 -11.92 -1.03 21.19
C PHE A 456 -13.09 -0.70 20.26
N GLN A 457 -12.91 0.29 19.41
CA GLN A 457 -13.85 0.80 18.39
C GLN A 457 -15.14 1.48 18.89
N VAL A 458 -15.38 1.59 20.20
CA VAL A 458 -16.56 2.27 20.75
C VAL A 458 -16.20 3.37 21.77
N GLU A 459 -14.94 3.83 21.75
CA GLU A 459 -14.38 4.80 22.70
C GLU A 459 -14.18 6.21 22.14
N SER A 460 -14.48 6.44 20.85
CA SER A 460 -14.38 7.80 20.30
C SER A 460 -15.48 8.70 20.86
N ARG A 461 -15.21 10.02 20.99
CA ARG A 461 -16.19 10.99 21.50
C ARG A 461 -17.55 10.87 20.78
N ALA A 462 -17.55 10.66 19.47
CA ALA A 462 -18.77 10.53 18.69
C ALA A 462 -19.56 9.25 19.05
N GLN A 463 -18.85 8.13 19.20
CA GLN A 463 -19.46 6.85 19.60
C GLN A 463 -19.96 6.88 21.03
N MET A 464 -19.17 7.39 21.98
CA MET A 464 -19.61 7.55 23.39
C MET A 464 -20.84 8.45 23.52
N ASN A 465 -20.97 9.49 22.71
CA ASN A 465 -22.20 10.33 22.67
C ASN A 465 -23.39 9.61 22.04
N PHE A 466 -23.15 8.62 21.18
CA PHE A 466 -24.21 7.89 20.49
C PHE A 466 -24.71 6.68 21.27
N LEU A 467 -23.86 5.98 22.04
CA LEU A 467 -24.20 4.80 22.83
C LEU A 467 -25.46 4.95 23.73
N PRO A 468 -25.63 6.02 24.51
CA PRO A 468 -26.84 6.21 25.35
C PRO A 468 -28.11 6.40 24.54
N ARG A 469 -28.00 6.88 23.30
CA ARG A 469 -29.13 7.06 22.37
C ARG A 469 -29.47 5.77 21.62
N MET A 470 -28.43 5.03 21.24
CA MET A 470 -28.50 3.74 20.54
C MET A 470 -29.04 2.64 21.46
N LYS A 471 -28.61 2.64 22.74
CA LYS A 471 -28.94 1.65 23.78
C LYS A 471 -28.74 0.21 23.27
N PRO A 472 -27.48 -0.19 22.99
CA PRO A 472 -27.21 -1.53 22.48
C PRO A 472 -27.65 -2.61 23.46
N ARG A 473 -28.18 -3.73 22.95
CA ARG A 473 -28.66 -4.88 23.74
C ARG A 473 -28.07 -6.20 23.27
N ASN A 474 -27.43 -6.21 22.13
CA ASN A 474 -26.77 -7.35 21.54
C ASN A 474 -25.56 -6.91 20.69
N PHE A 475 -24.75 -7.86 20.25
CA PHE A 475 -23.56 -7.56 19.45
C PHE A 475 -23.91 -6.86 18.10
N TYR A 476 -25.03 -7.25 17.48
CA TYR A 476 -25.42 -6.66 16.20
C TYR A 476 -25.75 -5.16 16.32
N ASP A 477 -26.25 -4.72 17.46
CA ASP A 477 -26.44 -3.29 17.73
C ASP A 477 -25.12 -2.52 17.67
N LEU A 478 -24.02 -3.11 18.19
CA LEU A 478 -22.70 -2.50 18.11
C LEU A 478 -22.17 -2.49 16.67
N VAL A 479 -22.45 -3.53 15.88
CA VAL A 479 -22.11 -3.54 14.45
C VAL A 479 -22.79 -2.39 13.73
N ILE A 480 -24.07 -2.13 14.02
CA ILE A 480 -24.82 -0.99 13.47
C ILE A 480 -24.19 0.33 13.94
N GLU A 481 -23.86 0.45 15.22
CA GLU A 481 -23.23 1.67 15.75
C GLU A 481 -21.93 2.03 15.01
N VAL A 482 -21.03 1.07 14.88
CA VAL A 482 -19.76 1.25 14.17
C VAL A 482 -19.97 1.53 12.68
N ALA A 483 -21.06 1.01 12.09
CA ALA A 483 -21.42 1.31 10.70
C ALA A 483 -21.95 2.74 10.50
N ILE A 484 -22.69 3.27 11.47
CA ILE A 484 -23.27 4.63 11.44
C ILE A 484 -22.20 5.68 11.81
N ILE A 485 -21.46 5.45 12.90
CA ILE A 485 -20.47 6.40 13.43
C ILE A 485 -19.07 6.01 12.91
N ARG A 486 -18.73 6.48 11.73
CA ARG A 486 -17.41 6.25 11.09
C ARG A 486 -16.48 7.44 11.30
N PRO A 487 -15.14 7.23 11.31
CA PRO A 487 -14.18 8.34 11.24
C PRO A 487 -14.36 9.13 9.93
N GLY A 488 -14.65 10.41 10.04
CA GLY A 488 -14.90 11.31 8.89
C GLY A 488 -16.09 12.24 9.14
N PRO A 489 -16.47 13.06 8.16
CA PRO A 489 -17.67 13.87 8.30
C PRO A 489 -18.88 12.95 8.49
N ILE A 490 -19.56 13.13 9.63
CA ILE A 490 -20.79 12.39 9.95
C ILE A 490 -21.78 12.69 8.82
N GLN A 491 -22.24 11.63 8.13
CA GLN A 491 -23.37 11.74 7.22
C GLN A 491 -24.64 11.86 8.11
N GLY A 492 -24.92 13.10 8.56
CA GLY A 492 -25.89 13.40 9.60
C GLY A 492 -27.32 12.92 9.32
N ASP A 493 -27.65 12.71 8.06
CA ASP A 493 -29.02 12.36 7.64
C ASP A 493 -29.41 10.89 7.90
N MET A 494 -28.42 9.97 8.02
CA MET A 494 -28.70 8.54 8.29
C MET A 494 -28.89 8.21 9.78
N VAL A 495 -28.28 8.98 10.67
CA VAL A 495 -28.35 8.75 12.13
C VAL A 495 -29.77 8.95 12.65
N HIS A 496 -30.43 10.02 12.20
CA HIS A 496 -31.75 10.41 12.70
C HIS A 496 -32.86 9.42 12.36
N PRO A 497 -33.00 8.92 11.11
CA PRO A 497 -34.03 7.92 10.79
C PRO A 497 -33.88 6.62 11.58
N PHE A 498 -32.65 6.09 11.70
CA PHE A 498 -32.40 4.86 12.43
C PHE A 498 -32.82 4.98 13.91
N ILE A 499 -32.39 6.04 14.60
CA ILE A 499 -32.72 6.25 16.02
C ILE A 499 -34.22 6.47 16.23
N ARG A 500 -34.87 7.27 15.40
CA ARG A 500 -36.33 7.48 15.49
C ARG A 500 -37.10 6.18 15.33
N ARG A 501 -36.73 5.36 14.34
CA ARG A 501 -37.38 4.06 14.11
C ARG A 501 -37.09 3.08 15.24
N ARG A 502 -35.88 3.05 15.75
CA ARG A 502 -35.50 2.23 16.90
C ARG A 502 -36.27 2.62 18.17
N ASN A 503 -36.47 3.89 18.41
CA ASN A 503 -37.22 4.40 19.56
C ASN A 503 -38.73 4.33 19.35
N GLY A 504 -39.24 3.92 18.20
CA GLY A 504 -40.66 3.87 17.89
C GLY A 504 -41.29 5.22 17.53
N GLU A 505 -40.48 6.25 17.34
CA GLU A 505 -40.92 7.60 16.95
C GLU A 505 -41.29 7.70 15.47
N GLU A 506 -40.80 6.76 14.65
CA GLU A 506 -41.06 6.65 13.22
C GLU A 506 -41.39 5.19 12.87
N LYS A 507 -42.45 4.97 12.09
CA LYS A 507 -42.80 3.63 11.62
C LYS A 507 -41.84 3.16 10.55
N VAL A 508 -41.41 1.90 10.66
CA VAL A 508 -40.63 1.23 9.61
C VAL A 508 -41.57 0.78 8.53
N SER A 509 -41.37 1.23 7.30
CA SER A 509 -42.12 0.79 6.13
C SER A 509 -41.18 0.49 4.98
N PHE A 510 -41.51 -0.50 4.17
CA PHE A 510 -40.70 -0.91 3.02
C PHE A 510 -41.51 -0.78 1.75
N PRO A 511 -40.94 -0.29 0.65
CA PRO A 511 -41.60 -0.21 -0.65
C PRO A 511 -41.97 -1.57 -1.24
N SER A 512 -41.26 -2.64 -0.84
CA SER A 512 -41.54 -4.03 -1.23
C SER A 512 -41.10 -5.00 -0.14
N ASP A 513 -41.67 -6.23 -0.17
CA ASP A 513 -41.28 -7.30 0.77
C ASP A 513 -39.78 -7.67 0.61
N ALA A 514 -39.29 -7.70 -0.63
CA ALA A 514 -37.85 -7.96 -0.91
C ALA A 514 -36.95 -6.93 -0.23
N LEU A 515 -37.25 -5.64 -0.28
CA LEU A 515 -36.52 -4.62 0.47
C LEU A 515 -36.65 -4.79 1.99
N GLY A 516 -37.80 -5.28 2.45
CA GLY A 516 -38.03 -5.62 3.85
C GLY A 516 -37.13 -6.75 4.34
N GLU A 517 -36.90 -7.77 3.54
CA GLU A 517 -35.95 -8.87 3.85
C GLU A 517 -34.50 -8.38 3.96
N VAL A 518 -34.08 -7.50 3.06
CA VAL A 518 -32.70 -6.97 3.04
C VAL A 518 -32.47 -5.92 4.13
N LEU A 519 -33.37 -4.95 4.28
CA LEU A 519 -33.20 -3.78 5.16
C LEU A 519 -33.88 -3.92 6.53
N GLY A 520 -34.59 -4.99 6.79
CA GLY A 520 -35.36 -5.17 8.03
C GLY A 520 -34.49 -5.08 9.29
N LYS A 521 -33.32 -5.72 9.29
CA LYS A 521 -32.36 -5.69 10.41
C LYS A 521 -31.81 -4.29 10.71
N THR A 522 -31.78 -3.41 9.74
CA THR A 522 -31.30 -2.02 9.85
C THR A 522 -32.45 -1.00 9.84
N LEU A 523 -33.67 -1.46 10.11
CA LEU A 523 -34.86 -0.63 10.19
C LEU A 523 -35.10 0.23 8.94
N GLY A 524 -34.78 -0.32 7.77
CA GLY A 524 -34.96 0.36 6.49
C GLY A 524 -33.86 1.38 6.14
N VAL A 525 -32.74 1.38 6.85
CA VAL A 525 -31.60 2.25 6.55
C VAL A 525 -30.50 1.43 5.89
N PRO A 526 -30.05 1.75 4.67
CA PRO A 526 -28.95 1.04 4.00
C PRO A 526 -27.61 1.43 4.65
N LEU A 527 -27.10 0.58 5.51
CA LEU A 527 -25.86 0.81 6.28
C LEU A 527 -24.68 0.02 5.73
N PHE A 528 -24.95 -1.13 5.15
CA PHE A 528 -23.92 -2.08 4.71
C PHE A 528 -23.90 -2.21 3.19
N GLN A 529 -22.71 -2.39 2.66
CA GLN A 529 -22.51 -2.58 1.21
C GLN A 529 -23.21 -3.87 0.72
N GLU A 530 -23.27 -4.90 1.56
CA GLU A 530 -23.96 -6.14 1.30
C GLU A 530 -25.45 -5.93 1.01
N GLN A 531 -26.08 -4.98 1.69
CA GLN A 531 -27.50 -4.63 1.46
C GLN A 531 -27.74 -3.96 0.10
N ALA A 532 -26.71 -3.33 -0.47
CA ALA A 532 -26.80 -2.75 -1.81
C ALA A 532 -26.52 -3.79 -2.91
N MET A 533 -25.88 -4.91 -2.57
CA MET A 533 -25.59 -6.00 -3.51
C MET A 533 -26.72 -7.04 -3.59
N GLN A 534 -27.55 -7.15 -2.57
CA GLN A 534 -28.76 -7.98 -2.53
C GLN A 534 -29.96 -7.27 -3.14
#